data_b736b99ec7d9cf6df75e76fc345fb7ae
#
_entry.id   b736b99ec7d9cf6df75e76fc345fb7ae
#
_cell.length_a   1.000
_cell.length_b   1.000
_cell.length_c   1.000
_cell.angle_alpha   90.00
_cell.angle_beta   90.00
_cell.angle_gamma   90.00
#
_symmetry.space_group_name_H-M   'P 1'
#
loop_
_entity.id
_entity.type
_entity.pdbx_description
1 polymer ?
#
loop_
_entity_poly.entity_id
_entity_poly.type
_entity_poly.pdbx_seq_one_letter_code
_entity_poly.pdbx_strand_id
1 'polypeptide(L)'
;MWRCIRCEKENQDVEEKCTGCGHGKTMNYIQHRTLSKVSEYTAENWRISVDPSEDLRKQGMEHLQKAIEIFERTNTDTIDIWKMTVAELKEYFETGGMASVKEKPVLMADNDEKYVFRSDILRESIHKIEFVKINRNQVSNSAWDVSGDKNGTVWAWTEDAGRTLKIGAENQIYANPDCKGLFKNYTEVNEIEFNNMLDTACVINMEDMFNGCKSLSELDVSGFDTSRVTDMNCMFYDCEGLTKLDVSRLATGNVTDMSYMFRGCKNLTYLDVMGFDTANVTDMPYMFMGCKNLMELDVSGFDTANVTNMKAVFYDCEGLTKLDVSRLATGNVTDMSHMFMGCKNLTDLDVTGFDTSSVINMKSMFYDCEGLTKLDVSRLATGNVTDMSCMFGGCKNLTDLDVTGFDISSVTNMNYMFYGCENLRELAGRELIENHPVDKNDIFGECRNLRKKSGIFNRH
;
A
#
# COMPACT_ATOMS: atom_id res chain seq x y z
N MET A 1 -7.56 23.22 17.93
CA MET A 1 -8.82 23.69 18.60
C MET A 1 -10.00 23.04 17.89
N TRP A 2 -10.99 22.59 18.63
CA TRP A 2 -12.21 22.00 18.08
C TRP A 2 -13.45 22.72 18.63
N ARG A 3 -14.49 22.83 17.81
CA ARG A 3 -15.73 23.49 18.19
C ARG A 3 -16.78 22.45 18.57
N CYS A 4 -17.40 22.60 19.73
CA CYS A 4 -18.46 21.71 20.19
C CYS A 4 -19.75 21.96 19.41
N ILE A 5 -20.29 20.94 18.73
CA ILE A 5 -21.53 21.07 17.95
C ILE A 5 -22.77 21.22 18.83
N ARG A 6 -22.70 20.87 20.11
CA ARG A 6 -23.83 20.95 21.05
C ARG A 6 -24.03 22.33 21.63
N CYS A 7 -22.95 23.09 21.91
CA CYS A 7 -23.03 24.40 22.50
C CYS A 7 -22.14 25.45 21.82
N GLU A 8 -21.58 25.13 20.66
CA GLU A 8 -20.74 25.95 19.79
C GLU A 8 -19.45 26.50 20.43
N LYS A 9 -19.11 26.10 21.64
CA LYS A 9 -17.89 26.55 22.32
C LYS A 9 -16.64 25.99 21.65
N GLU A 10 -15.64 26.87 21.47
CA GLU A 10 -14.30 26.46 21.04
C GLU A 10 -13.51 25.89 22.22
N ASN A 11 -12.82 24.77 21.99
CA ASN A 11 -12.05 24.04 22.99
C ASN A 11 -10.63 23.82 22.48
N GLN A 12 -9.66 23.65 23.39
CA GLN A 12 -8.29 23.34 23.02
C GLN A 12 -8.17 21.86 22.60
N ASP A 13 -7.18 21.53 21.79
CA ASP A 13 -7.00 20.15 21.30
C ASP A 13 -6.68 19.12 22.39
N VAL A 14 -6.15 19.57 23.52
CA VAL A 14 -5.86 18.73 24.70
C VAL A 14 -7.11 18.39 25.52
N GLU A 15 -8.22 19.09 25.30
CA GLU A 15 -9.46 18.86 26.04
C GLU A 15 -10.25 17.74 25.39
N GLU A 16 -10.47 16.64 26.11
CA GLU A 16 -11.28 15.51 25.64
C GLU A 16 -12.78 15.75 25.77
N LYS A 17 -13.19 16.72 26.59
CA LYS A 17 -14.59 17.10 26.82
C LYS A 17 -14.76 18.60 26.66
N CYS A 18 -15.90 19.00 26.12
CA CYS A 18 -16.25 20.41 26.01
C CYS A 18 -16.38 21.06 27.39
N THR A 19 -15.62 22.13 27.62
CA THR A 19 -15.66 22.91 28.88
C THR A 19 -16.99 23.62 29.11
N GLY A 20 -17.85 23.73 28.07
CA GLY A 20 -19.18 24.32 28.18
C GLY A 20 -20.28 23.38 28.61
N CYS A 21 -20.37 22.17 28.02
CA CYS A 21 -21.47 21.25 28.24
C CYS A 21 -21.04 19.80 28.54
N GLY A 22 -19.74 19.53 28.69
CA GLY A 22 -19.19 18.19 28.99
C GLY A 22 -19.21 17.19 27.81
N HIS A 23 -19.63 17.60 26.62
CA HIS A 23 -19.70 16.73 25.45
C HIS A 23 -18.31 16.25 25.00
N GLY A 24 -18.12 14.95 24.79
CA GLY A 24 -16.81 14.38 24.46
C GLY A 24 -16.31 14.77 23.08
N LYS A 25 -15.00 14.96 22.91
CA LYS A 25 -14.35 15.28 21.63
C LYS A 25 -14.60 14.19 20.59
N THR A 26 -14.51 12.92 20.99
CA THR A 26 -14.79 11.77 20.12
C THR A 26 -16.25 11.78 19.62
N MET A 27 -17.19 12.03 20.54
CA MET A 27 -18.61 12.16 20.18
C MET A 27 -18.88 13.36 19.26
N ASN A 28 -18.15 14.46 19.45
CA ASN A 28 -18.23 15.62 18.56
C ASN A 28 -17.78 15.27 17.13
N TYR A 29 -16.66 14.56 16.99
CA TYR A 29 -16.16 14.08 15.71
C TYR A 29 -17.17 13.10 15.05
N ILE A 30 -17.69 12.22 15.85
CA ILE A 30 -18.74 11.28 15.46
C ILE A 30 -19.94 12.05 14.87
N GLN A 31 -20.52 12.95 15.59
CA GLN A 31 -21.68 13.74 15.16
C GLN A 31 -21.38 14.56 13.89
N HIS A 32 -20.20 15.17 13.77
CA HIS A 32 -19.80 15.89 12.56
C HIS A 32 -19.80 15.00 11.32
N ARG A 33 -19.33 13.77 11.42
CA ARG A 33 -19.29 12.83 10.30
C ARG A 33 -20.70 12.34 9.92
N THR A 34 -21.57 12.11 10.89
CA THR A 34 -23.00 11.81 10.65
C THR A 34 -23.68 12.94 9.94
N LEU A 35 -23.43 14.17 10.38
CA LEU A 35 -23.92 15.40 9.74
C LEU A 35 -23.48 15.51 8.27
N SER A 36 -22.23 15.18 7.96
CA SER A 36 -21.72 15.18 6.59
C SER A 36 -22.46 14.16 5.71
N LYS A 37 -22.62 12.91 6.17
CA LYS A 37 -23.36 11.88 5.42
C LYS A 37 -24.83 12.18 5.24
N VAL A 38 -25.50 12.75 6.24
CA VAL A 38 -26.89 13.20 6.12
C VAL A 38 -26.99 14.37 5.15
N SER A 39 -25.98 15.26 5.11
CA SER A 39 -25.89 16.34 4.13
C SER A 39 -25.70 15.80 2.69
N GLU A 40 -24.88 14.76 2.50
CA GLU A 40 -24.72 14.07 1.21
C GLU A 40 -26.04 13.42 0.75
N TYR A 41 -26.73 12.71 1.65
CA TYR A 41 -28.04 12.13 1.39
C TYR A 41 -29.08 13.19 1.00
N THR A 42 -29.14 14.29 1.73
CA THR A 42 -30.05 15.40 1.38
C THR A 42 -29.66 16.03 0.05
N ALA A 43 -28.37 16.22 -0.26
CA ALA A 43 -27.89 16.76 -1.53
C ALA A 43 -28.24 15.85 -2.73
N GLU A 44 -28.20 14.52 -2.56
CA GLU A 44 -28.53 13.56 -3.61
C GLU A 44 -30.02 13.52 -3.91
N ASN A 45 -30.88 13.63 -2.90
CA ASN A 45 -32.32 13.77 -3.09
C ASN A 45 -32.74 15.15 -3.61
N TRP A 46 -31.92 16.18 -3.44
CA TRP A 46 -32.20 17.53 -3.96
C TRP A 46 -31.79 17.73 -5.41
N ARG A 47 -30.90 16.90 -5.95
CA ARG A 47 -30.63 16.86 -7.41
C ARG A 47 -31.86 16.48 -8.24
N ILE A 48 -32.91 15.97 -7.59
CA ILE A 48 -34.20 15.58 -8.23
C ILE A 48 -35.23 16.69 -8.18
N SER A 49 -35.06 17.76 -7.39
CA SER A 49 -35.99 18.90 -7.34
C SER A 49 -35.26 20.25 -7.47
N VAL A 50 -35.64 20.98 -8.48
CA VAL A 50 -35.11 22.32 -8.80
C VAL A 50 -35.60 23.32 -7.77
N ASP A 51 -34.65 23.87 -6.99
CA ASP A 51 -34.69 25.00 -6.06
C ASP A 51 -34.75 24.64 -4.55
N PRO A 52 -33.66 25.01 -3.78
CA PRO A 52 -33.63 24.76 -2.35
C PRO A 52 -34.40 25.86 -1.61
N SER A 53 -35.68 25.70 -1.39
CA SER A 53 -36.44 26.57 -0.52
C SER A 53 -36.01 26.42 0.95
N GLU A 54 -36.23 27.50 1.73
CA GLU A 54 -35.91 27.55 3.18
C GLU A 54 -36.61 26.43 3.96
N ASP A 55 -37.74 25.90 3.47
CA ASP A 55 -38.48 24.76 4.01
C ASP A 55 -37.72 23.43 3.91
N LEU A 56 -36.94 23.18 2.86
CA LEU A 56 -36.17 21.95 2.70
C LEU A 56 -34.93 21.94 3.62
N ARG A 57 -34.33 23.11 3.85
CA ARG A 57 -33.27 23.26 4.88
C ARG A 57 -33.83 22.97 6.27
N LYS A 58 -35.04 23.43 6.55
CA LYS A 58 -35.72 23.19 7.83
C LYS A 58 -36.06 21.72 8.01
N GLN A 59 -36.57 21.02 6.99
CA GLN A 59 -36.80 19.57 7.01
C GLN A 59 -35.52 18.78 7.18
N GLY A 60 -34.43 19.14 6.50
CA GLY A 60 -33.12 18.51 6.69
C GLY A 60 -32.60 18.67 8.11
N MET A 61 -32.79 19.85 8.70
CA MET A 61 -32.40 20.10 10.11
C MET A 61 -33.31 19.35 11.10
N GLU A 62 -34.61 19.20 10.82
CA GLU A 62 -35.53 18.41 11.65
C GLU A 62 -35.22 16.91 11.60
N HIS A 63 -34.86 16.37 10.42
CA HIS A 63 -34.40 14.99 10.28
C HIS A 63 -33.07 14.75 11.01
N LEU A 64 -32.17 15.73 10.95
CA LEU A 64 -30.91 15.71 11.65
C LEU A 64 -31.09 15.72 13.18
N GLN A 65 -32.00 16.59 13.65
CA GLN A 65 -32.33 16.68 15.07
C GLN A 65 -32.93 15.36 15.59
N LYS A 66 -33.83 14.72 14.82
CA LYS A 66 -34.34 13.39 15.13
C LYS A 66 -33.27 12.32 15.16
N ALA A 67 -32.31 12.34 14.23
CA ALA A 67 -31.18 11.41 14.23
C ALA A 67 -30.31 11.55 15.49
N ILE A 68 -30.05 12.78 15.92
CA ILE A 68 -29.32 13.07 17.15
C ILE A 68 -30.11 12.59 18.39
N GLU A 69 -31.43 12.84 18.44
CA GLU A 69 -32.29 12.41 19.53
C GLU A 69 -32.39 10.88 19.66
N ILE A 70 -32.47 10.17 18.53
CA ILE A 70 -32.46 8.70 18.50
C ILE A 70 -31.11 8.18 19.02
N PHE A 71 -30.01 8.75 18.54
CA PHE A 71 -28.66 8.43 18.98
C PHE A 71 -28.46 8.66 20.49
N GLU A 72 -28.98 9.77 21.04
CA GLU A 72 -28.90 10.09 22.47
C GLU A 72 -29.78 9.15 23.33
N ARG A 73 -30.92 8.67 22.81
CA ARG A 73 -31.84 7.77 23.54
C ARG A 73 -31.38 6.31 23.55
N THR A 74 -30.69 5.86 22.50
CA THR A 74 -30.37 4.45 22.38
C THR A 74 -29.17 4.07 23.21
N ASN A 75 -28.32 5.02 23.64
CA ASN A 75 -27.10 4.77 24.42
C ASN A 75 -26.37 3.46 23.99
N THR A 76 -26.48 3.14 22.72
CA THR A 76 -26.02 1.89 22.15
C THR A 76 -24.69 2.11 21.48
N ASP A 77 -23.65 1.59 22.09
CA ASP A 77 -22.32 1.38 21.50
C ASP A 77 -22.36 0.47 20.25
N THR A 78 -23.56 0.10 19.77
CA THR A 78 -23.74 -0.98 18.80
C THR A 78 -24.28 -0.58 17.44
N ILE A 79 -24.80 0.65 17.21
CA ILE A 79 -25.20 1.07 15.87
C ILE A 79 -24.15 1.99 15.28
N ASP A 80 -23.32 1.42 14.48
CA ASP A 80 -22.26 2.10 13.77
C ASP A 80 -22.85 2.77 12.50
N ILE A 81 -23.52 3.90 12.71
CA ILE A 81 -24.13 4.72 11.63
C ILE A 81 -23.11 5.06 10.53
N TRP A 82 -21.82 5.01 10.85
CA TRP A 82 -20.70 5.23 9.93
C TRP A 82 -20.60 4.18 8.84
N LYS A 83 -21.00 2.94 9.16
CA LYS A 83 -20.93 1.80 8.25
C LYS A 83 -22.15 1.73 7.34
N MET A 84 -23.16 2.58 7.56
CA MET A 84 -24.37 2.59 6.74
C MET A 84 -24.15 3.37 5.45
N THR A 85 -24.59 2.80 4.34
CA THR A 85 -24.71 3.52 3.05
C THR A 85 -25.81 4.56 3.12
N VAL A 86 -25.84 5.49 2.16
CA VAL A 86 -26.91 6.50 2.05
C VAL A 86 -28.30 5.84 1.93
N ALA A 87 -28.41 4.71 1.21
CA ALA A 87 -29.68 3.98 1.05
C ALA A 87 -30.17 3.37 2.39
N GLU A 88 -29.27 2.84 3.18
CA GLU A 88 -29.55 2.25 4.50
C GLU A 88 -29.88 3.32 5.54
N LEU A 89 -29.22 4.47 5.49
CA LEU A 89 -29.60 5.63 6.30
C LEU A 89 -31.03 6.09 5.96
N LYS A 90 -31.40 6.05 4.69
CA LYS A 90 -32.75 6.36 4.25
C LYS A 90 -33.77 5.41 4.84
N GLU A 91 -33.56 4.10 4.68
CA GLU A 91 -34.43 3.06 5.24
C GLU A 91 -34.53 3.18 6.77
N TYR A 92 -33.40 3.41 7.45
CA TYR A 92 -33.33 3.62 8.91
C TYR A 92 -34.20 4.80 9.35
N PHE A 93 -34.14 5.95 8.63
CA PHE A 93 -34.94 7.13 8.97
C PHE A 93 -36.43 7.00 8.56
N GLU A 94 -36.72 6.35 7.46
CA GLU A 94 -38.10 6.12 7.01
C GLU A 94 -38.86 5.13 7.90
N THR A 95 -38.18 4.15 8.48
CA THR A 95 -38.74 3.13 9.37
C THR A 95 -38.74 3.53 10.85
N GLY A 96 -38.29 4.72 11.19
CA GLY A 96 -38.23 5.19 12.59
C GLY A 96 -37.20 4.48 13.45
N GLY A 97 -36.17 3.88 12.83
CA GLY A 97 -35.04 3.27 13.52
C GLY A 97 -35.33 1.94 14.22
N MET A 98 -36.58 1.45 14.19
CA MET A 98 -36.97 0.26 14.93
C MET A 98 -37.42 -0.95 14.08
N ALA A 99 -37.52 -0.81 12.76
CA ALA A 99 -37.76 -1.96 11.88
C ALA A 99 -36.44 -2.68 11.67
N SER A 100 -36.23 -3.75 12.42
CA SER A 100 -35.18 -4.76 12.24
C SER A 100 -34.05 -4.30 11.29
N VAL A 101 -33.05 -3.60 11.84
CA VAL A 101 -31.71 -3.68 11.24
C VAL A 101 -31.43 -5.18 11.21
N LYS A 102 -31.70 -5.82 10.07
CA LYS A 102 -31.25 -7.19 9.85
C LYS A 102 -29.77 -7.13 10.14
N GLU A 103 -29.34 -7.85 11.17
CA GLU A 103 -27.95 -7.90 11.57
C GLU A 103 -27.16 -8.19 10.29
N LYS A 104 -26.33 -7.23 9.87
CA LYS A 104 -25.55 -7.40 8.68
C LYS A 104 -24.59 -8.55 8.89
N PRO A 105 -24.45 -9.47 7.95
CA PRO A 105 -23.48 -10.54 8.04
C PRO A 105 -22.06 -9.99 7.85
N VAL A 106 -21.52 -9.36 8.87
CA VAL A 106 -20.13 -8.84 8.88
C VAL A 106 -19.20 -9.98 9.24
N LEU A 107 -18.18 -10.19 8.40
CA LEU A 107 -17.12 -11.16 8.69
C LEU A 107 -16.25 -10.64 9.84
N MET A 108 -15.89 -11.51 10.78
CA MET A 108 -14.99 -11.13 11.86
C MET A 108 -13.59 -10.78 11.33
N ALA A 109 -12.89 -9.90 12.02
CA ALA A 109 -11.47 -9.71 11.80
C ALA A 109 -10.71 -11.00 12.19
N ASP A 110 -9.74 -11.40 11.38
CA ASP A 110 -8.93 -12.58 11.63
C ASP A 110 -7.44 -12.22 11.58
N ASN A 111 -6.93 -11.79 12.72
CA ASN A 111 -5.54 -11.42 12.92
C ASN A 111 -4.66 -12.58 13.40
N ASP A 112 -5.20 -13.80 13.48
CA ASP A 112 -4.43 -14.99 13.83
C ASP A 112 -3.59 -15.40 12.61
N GLU A 113 -2.28 -15.43 12.75
CA GLU A 113 -1.37 -15.78 11.65
C GLU A 113 -1.25 -17.28 11.41
N LYS A 114 -1.79 -18.09 12.29
CA LYS A 114 -1.63 -19.55 12.28
C LYS A 114 -2.93 -20.31 12.08
N TYR A 115 -4.01 -19.86 12.70
CA TYR A 115 -5.28 -20.58 12.72
C TYR A 115 -6.38 -19.82 11.95
N VAL A 116 -7.33 -20.57 11.40
CA VAL A 116 -8.46 -20.04 10.64
C VAL A 116 -9.52 -19.52 11.60
N PHE A 117 -9.82 -18.24 11.61
CA PHE A 117 -10.92 -17.63 12.36
C PHE A 117 -11.08 -18.13 13.80
N ARG A 118 -9.96 -18.18 14.56
CA ARG A 118 -9.90 -18.65 15.96
C ARG A 118 -10.36 -20.10 16.15
N SER A 119 -10.28 -20.95 15.12
CA SER A 119 -10.45 -22.40 15.22
C SER A 119 -9.11 -23.08 15.55
N ASP A 120 -9.08 -24.40 15.55
CA ASP A 120 -7.87 -25.25 15.65
C ASP A 120 -7.35 -25.66 14.26
N ILE A 121 -7.95 -25.16 13.19
CA ILE A 121 -7.58 -25.47 11.83
C ILE A 121 -6.41 -24.58 11.41
N LEU A 122 -5.31 -25.21 10.99
CA LEU A 122 -4.14 -24.48 10.53
C LEU A 122 -4.41 -23.85 9.14
N ARG A 123 -4.01 -22.60 8.96
CA ARG A 123 -4.11 -21.91 7.65
C ARG A 123 -3.35 -22.66 6.55
N GLU A 124 -2.19 -23.22 6.86
CA GLU A 124 -1.38 -24.03 5.92
C GLU A 124 -2.02 -25.35 5.49
N SER A 125 -3.10 -25.82 6.16
CA SER A 125 -3.84 -27.00 5.73
C SER A 125 -4.90 -26.69 4.66
N ILE A 126 -5.24 -25.42 4.47
CA ILE A 126 -6.26 -25.00 3.51
C ILE A 126 -5.63 -24.83 2.12
N HIS A 127 -6.27 -25.41 1.10
CA HIS A 127 -5.83 -25.35 -0.30
C HIS A 127 -6.76 -24.47 -1.16
N LYS A 128 -8.02 -24.35 -0.75
CA LYS A 128 -9.02 -23.51 -1.42
C LYS A 128 -9.86 -22.74 -0.39
N ILE A 129 -10.21 -21.50 -0.72
CA ILE A 129 -11.17 -20.69 0.04
C ILE A 129 -12.32 -20.32 -0.89
N GLU A 130 -13.55 -20.52 -0.44
CA GLU A 130 -14.74 -20.24 -1.24
C GLU A 130 -15.80 -19.53 -0.41
N PHE A 131 -16.25 -18.37 -0.90
CA PHE A 131 -17.38 -17.64 -0.35
C PHE A 131 -18.65 -18.10 -1.02
N VAL A 132 -19.66 -18.48 -0.22
CA VAL A 132 -20.87 -19.13 -0.74
C VAL A 132 -22.14 -18.55 -0.15
N LYS A 133 -23.21 -18.51 -0.96
CA LYS A 133 -24.55 -18.22 -0.46
C LYS A 133 -25.14 -19.48 0.16
N ILE A 134 -25.68 -19.39 1.36
CA ILE A 134 -26.28 -20.51 2.09
C ILE A 134 -27.69 -20.21 2.55
N ASN A 135 -28.47 -21.28 2.82
CA ASN A 135 -29.68 -21.18 3.63
C ASN A 135 -29.36 -21.66 5.06
N ARG A 136 -29.91 -21.03 6.08
CA ARG A 136 -29.67 -21.39 7.50
C ARG A 136 -29.86 -22.88 7.78
N ASN A 137 -30.75 -23.56 7.06
CA ASN A 137 -31.02 -24.98 7.22
C ASN A 137 -29.98 -25.91 6.53
N GLN A 138 -29.01 -25.35 5.81
CA GLN A 138 -27.98 -26.05 5.03
C GLN A 138 -26.58 -25.88 5.59
N VAL A 139 -26.45 -25.22 6.75
CA VAL A 139 -25.16 -25.04 7.42
C VAL A 139 -24.67 -26.39 7.93
N SER A 140 -23.43 -26.74 7.63
CA SER A 140 -22.79 -27.98 8.09
C SER A 140 -22.82 -28.06 9.63
N ASN A 141 -23.02 -29.25 10.18
CA ASN A 141 -22.97 -29.48 11.63
C ASN A 141 -21.55 -29.20 12.22
N SER A 142 -20.51 -29.13 11.39
CA SER A 142 -19.15 -28.78 11.75
C SER A 142 -18.86 -27.27 11.60
N ALA A 143 -19.85 -26.48 11.13
CA ALA A 143 -19.64 -25.05 10.94
C ALA A 143 -19.56 -24.29 12.25
N TRP A 144 -18.72 -23.27 12.26
CA TRP A 144 -18.60 -22.36 13.40
C TRP A 144 -18.89 -20.92 12.98
N ASP A 145 -19.37 -20.13 13.94
CA ASP A 145 -19.73 -18.73 13.72
C ASP A 145 -18.49 -17.86 13.58
N VAL A 146 -18.37 -17.21 12.42
CA VAL A 146 -17.31 -16.25 12.08
C VAL A 146 -17.86 -14.85 11.83
N SER A 147 -19.11 -14.58 12.26
CA SER A 147 -19.63 -13.21 12.27
C SER A 147 -18.91 -12.33 13.29
N GLY A 148 -18.75 -11.04 12.97
CA GLY A 148 -18.04 -10.07 13.81
C GLY A 148 -18.60 -9.99 15.23
N ASP A 149 -19.93 -9.98 15.33
CA ASP A 149 -20.65 -9.85 16.62
C ASP A 149 -21.06 -11.21 17.22
N LYS A 150 -20.59 -12.32 16.64
CA LYS A 150 -20.98 -13.69 17.06
C LYS A 150 -22.50 -13.92 17.02
N ASN A 151 -23.18 -13.33 16.06
CA ASN A 151 -24.63 -13.34 15.93
C ASN A 151 -25.15 -14.44 14.97
N GLY A 152 -24.28 -15.31 14.46
CA GLY A 152 -24.64 -16.42 13.59
C GLY A 152 -25.11 -16.00 12.21
N THR A 153 -24.59 -14.90 11.67
CA THR A 153 -24.92 -14.40 10.33
C THR A 153 -23.91 -14.81 9.28
N VAL A 154 -22.67 -15.13 9.67
CA VAL A 154 -21.59 -15.66 8.82
C VAL A 154 -21.05 -16.92 9.43
N TRP A 155 -20.93 -17.97 8.62
CA TRP A 155 -20.47 -19.29 9.07
C TRP A 155 -19.25 -19.73 8.26
N ALA A 156 -18.33 -20.43 8.91
CA ALA A 156 -17.25 -21.12 8.25
C ALA A 156 -17.31 -22.63 8.53
N TRP A 157 -16.86 -23.44 7.58
CA TRP A 157 -16.68 -24.89 7.73
C TRP A 157 -15.65 -25.36 6.72
N THR A 158 -15.16 -26.57 6.93
CA THR A 158 -14.24 -27.19 5.97
C THR A 158 -14.88 -28.38 5.27
N GLU A 159 -14.49 -28.57 4.00
CA GLU A 159 -14.81 -29.72 3.16
C GLU A 159 -13.52 -30.41 2.67
N ASP A 160 -13.63 -31.46 1.88
CA ASP A 160 -12.52 -32.19 1.25
C ASP A 160 -11.42 -32.57 2.24
N ALA A 161 -11.80 -33.23 3.33
CA ALA A 161 -10.90 -33.62 4.42
C ALA A 161 -10.14 -32.44 5.04
N GLY A 162 -10.78 -31.29 5.12
CA GLY A 162 -10.23 -30.09 5.75
C GLY A 162 -9.45 -29.18 4.83
N ARG A 163 -9.43 -29.44 3.52
CA ARG A 163 -8.63 -28.66 2.55
C ARG A 163 -9.36 -27.46 1.96
N THR A 164 -10.69 -27.51 1.88
CA THR A 164 -11.50 -26.42 1.34
C THR A 164 -12.17 -25.70 2.50
N LEU A 165 -11.86 -24.42 2.68
CA LEU A 165 -12.55 -23.54 3.63
C LEU A 165 -13.73 -22.87 2.92
N LYS A 166 -14.93 -23.10 3.42
CA LYS A 166 -16.15 -22.40 2.98
C LYS A 166 -16.50 -21.31 3.99
N ILE A 167 -16.85 -20.14 3.47
CA ILE A 167 -17.35 -19.00 4.25
C ILE A 167 -18.70 -18.60 3.67
N GLY A 168 -19.76 -18.68 4.45
CA GLY A 168 -21.10 -18.53 3.92
C GLY A 168 -22.04 -17.69 4.76
N ALA A 169 -22.97 -17.02 4.06
CA ALA A 169 -24.09 -16.28 4.63
C ALA A 169 -25.35 -16.38 3.76
N GLU A 170 -26.51 -16.04 4.31
CA GLU A 170 -27.77 -16.03 3.54
C GLU A 170 -27.78 -14.91 2.48
N ASN A 171 -27.09 -13.82 2.75
CA ASN A 171 -26.93 -12.66 1.88
C ASN A 171 -25.45 -12.34 1.70
N GLN A 172 -25.16 -11.19 1.09
CA GLN A 172 -23.82 -10.68 0.92
C GLN A 172 -23.10 -10.56 2.27
N ILE A 173 -21.84 -10.94 2.32
CA ILE A 173 -20.98 -10.84 3.49
C ILE A 173 -20.26 -9.50 3.42
N TYR A 174 -20.34 -8.71 4.46
CA TYR A 174 -19.59 -7.46 4.60
C TYR A 174 -18.26 -7.75 5.22
N ALA A 175 -17.19 -7.26 4.60
CA ALA A 175 -15.86 -7.35 5.17
C ALA A 175 -15.75 -6.51 6.45
N ASN A 176 -14.89 -6.92 7.38
CA ASN A 176 -14.56 -6.08 8.52
C ASN A 176 -13.88 -4.79 8.03
N PRO A 177 -14.15 -3.63 8.63
CA PRO A 177 -13.38 -2.42 8.33
C PRO A 177 -11.87 -2.58 8.48
N ASP A 178 -11.43 -3.45 9.38
CA ASP A 178 -10.05 -3.90 9.51
C ASP A 178 -9.91 -5.32 8.94
N CYS A 179 -9.40 -5.41 7.70
CA CYS A 179 -9.07 -6.67 7.02
C CYS A 179 -7.59 -7.01 7.11
N LYS A 180 -6.86 -6.42 8.06
CA LYS A 180 -5.44 -6.74 8.26
C LYS A 180 -5.25 -8.24 8.41
N GLY A 181 -4.43 -8.82 7.54
CA GLY A 181 -4.04 -10.22 7.57
C GLY A 181 -5.17 -11.23 7.37
N LEU A 182 -6.34 -10.83 6.84
CA LEU A 182 -7.51 -11.71 6.70
C LEU A 182 -7.18 -13.04 6.03
N PHE A 183 -6.36 -13.02 4.99
CA PHE A 183 -5.89 -14.22 4.28
C PHE A 183 -4.37 -14.42 4.42
N LYS A 184 -3.73 -13.83 5.43
CA LYS A 184 -2.28 -13.96 5.67
C LYS A 184 -1.89 -15.41 5.95
N ASN A 185 -0.75 -15.86 5.40
CA ASN A 185 -0.15 -17.17 5.65
C ASN A 185 -1.00 -18.39 5.24
N TYR A 186 -1.93 -18.25 4.32
CA TYR A 186 -2.56 -19.40 3.68
C TYR A 186 -1.61 -19.92 2.57
N THR A 187 -0.49 -20.49 2.98
CA THR A 187 0.65 -20.81 2.11
C THR A 187 0.32 -21.86 1.03
N GLU A 188 -0.63 -22.77 1.29
CA GLU A 188 -1.03 -23.84 0.38
C GLU A 188 -2.28 -23.50 -0.44
N VAL A 189 -2.92 -22.35 -0.17
CA VAL A 189 -4.09 -21.91 -0.95
C VAL A 189 -3.66 -21.57 -2.36
N ASN A 190 -4.26 -22.26 -3.33
CA ASN A 190 -4.06 -22.02 -4.76
C ASN A 190 -5.20 -21.25 -5.42
N GLU A 191 -6.37 -21.15 -4.76
CA GLU A 191 -7.56 -20.49 -5.28
C GLU A 191 -8.38 -19.85 -4.16
N ILE A 192 -8.83 -18.60 -4.38
CA ILE A 192 -9.79 -17.91 -3.53
C ILE A 192 -10.96 -17.42 -4.41
N GLU A 193 -12.14 -17.98 -4.18
CA GLU A 193 -13.35 -17.61 -4.91
C GLU A 193 -14.26 -16.74 -4.05
N PHE A 194 -14.34 -15.46 -4.36
CA PHE A 194 -15.22 -14.52 -3.64
C PHE A 194 -16.68 -14.63 -4.08
N ASN A 195 -16.96 -15.09 -5.31
CA ASN A 195 -18.30 -15.30 -5.88
C ASN A 195 -19.24 -14.10 -5.73
N ASN A 196 -18.69 -12.89 -5.76
CA ASN A 196 -19.39 -11.62 -5.47
C ASN A 196 -20.06 -11.61 -4.08
N MET A 197 -19.64 -12.46 -3.16
CA MET A 197 -20.23 -12.56 -1.82
C MET A 197 -19.58 -11.62 -0.81
N LEU A 198 -18.33 -11.16 -1.04
CA LEU A 198 -17.60 -10.28 -0.12
C LEU A 198 -17.72 -8.82 -0.56
N ASP A 199 -18.36 -7.99 0.26
CA ASP A 199 -18.47 -6.55 0.08
C ASP A 199 -17.38 -5.85 0.92
N THR A 200 -16.49 -5.11 0.24
CA THR A 200 -15.35 -4.43 0.88
C THR A 200 -15.53 -2.92 1.01
N ALA A 201 -16.71 -2.37 0.67
CA ALA A 201 -16.95 -0.92 0.69
C ALA A 201 -16.73 -0.22 2.04
N CYS A 202 -16.71 -0.99 3.14
CA CYS A 202 -16.45 -0.47 4.48
C CYS A 202 -14.99 -0.58 4.91
N VAL A 203 -14.14 -1.26 4.13
CA VAL A 203 -12.75 -1.55 4.52
C VAL A 203 -11.91 -0.28 4.51
N ILE A 204 -11.12 -0.09 5.56
CA ILE A 204 -10.17 1.03 5.71
C ILE A 204 -8.73 0.55 5.81
N ASN A 205 -8.51 -0.71 6.19
CA ASN A 205 -7.20 -1.32 6.37
C ASN A 205 -7.14 -2.67 5.64
N MET A 206 -6.23 -2.80 4.67
CA MET A 206 -5.93 -4.04 3.94
C MET A 206 -4.46 -4.46 4.11
N GLU A 207 -3.79 -3.97 5.18
CA GLU A 207 -2.42 -4.38 5.51
C GLU A 207 -2.33 -5.90 5.59
N ASP A 208 -1.31 -6.49 4.95
CA ASP A 208 -1.04 -7.94 4.99
C ASP A 208 -2.17 -8.84 4.44
N MET A 209 -3.20 -8.31 3.78
CA MET A 209 -4.44 -9.08 3.51
C MET A 209 -4.19 -10.44 2.84
N PHE A 210 -3.27 -10.53 1.90
CA PHE A 210 -2.89 -11.79 1.22
C PHE A 210 -1.42 -12.16 1.46
N ASN A 211 -0.77 -11.55 2.44
CA ASN A 211 0.65 -11.79 2.73
C ASN A 211 0.94 -13.28 2.94
N GLY A 212 1.92 -13.81 2.21
CA GLY A 212 2.35 -15.20 2.35
C GLY A 212 1.43 -16.25 1.71
N CYS A 213 0.50 -15.86 0.83
CA CYS A 213 -0.27 -16.78 -0.01
C CYS A 213 0.63 -17.33 -1.14
N LYS A 214 1.58 -18.17 -0.79
CA LYS A 214 2.68 -18.57 -1.68
C LYS A 214 2.27 -19.43 -2.87
N SER A 215 1.24 -20.25 -2.72
CA SER A 215 0.75 -21.15 -3.75
C SER A 215 -0.38 -20.55 -4.61
N LEU A 216 -0.85 -19.34 -4.26
CA LEU A 216 -1.93 -18.67 -4.97
C LEU A 216 -1.48 -18.28 -6.38
N SER A 217 -2.06 -18.90 -7.40
CA SER A 217 -1.65 -18.70 -8.80
C SER A 217 -2.43 -17.61 -9.52
N GLU A 218 -3.69 -17.42 -9.13
CA GLU A 218 -4.61 -16.41 -9.66
C GLU A 218 -5.44 -15.82 -8.51
N LEU A 219 -5.75 -14.54 -8.59
CA LEU A 219 -6.60 -13.85 -7.61
C LEU A 219 -7.42 -12.79 -8.32
N ASP A 220 -8.75 -12.87 -8.19
CA ASP A 220 -9.67 -11.86 -8.69
C ASP A 220 -10.07 -10.89 -7.57
N VAL A 221 -9.55 -9.68 -7.63
CA VAL A 221 -9.91 -8.56 -6.74
C VAL A 221 -10.73 -7.49 -7.46
N SER A 222 -11.23 -7.76 -8.66
CA SER A 222 -11.96 -6.80 -9.49
C SER A 222 -13.28 -6.32 -8.85
N GLY A 223 -13.84 -7.10 -7.93
CA GLY A 223 -15.02 -6.78 -7.15
C GLY A 223 -14.76 -5.99 -5.87
N PHE A 224 -13.49 -5.67 -5.54
CA PHE A 224 -13.17 -4.95 -4.31
C PHE A 224 -13.43 -3.45 -4.47
N ASP A 225 -14.21 -2.89 -3.56
CA ASP A 225 -14.29 -1.44 -3.35
C ASP A 225 -13.22 -1.05 -2.32
N THR A 226 -12.19 -0.38 -2.80
CA THR A 226 -11.07 0.10 -1.97
C THR A 226 -11.07 1.62 -1.80
N SER A 227 -12.17 2.28 -2.16
CA SER A 227 -12.28 3.75 -2.13
C SER A 227 -12.07 4.38 -0.74
N ARG A 228 -12.16 3.59 0.32
CA ARG A 228 -11.95 4.03 1.71
C ARG A 228 -10.66 3.52 2.34
N VAL A 229 -9.92 2.68 1.63
CA VAL A 229 -8.69 2.07 2.15
C VAL A 229 -7.59 3.12 2.26
N THR A 230 -6.93 3.15 3.40
CA THR A 230 -5.81 4.07 3.71
C THR A 230 -4.48 3.36 3.83
N ASP A 231 -4.49 2.03 4.04
CA ASP A 231 -3.31 1.21 4.24
C ASP A 231 -3.38 -0.06 3.39
N MET A 232 -2.41 -0.23 2.48
CA MET A 232 -2.22 -1.42 1.64
C MET A 232 -0.81 -2.01 1.82
N ASN A 233 -0.14 -1.70 2.94
CA ASN A 233 1.18 -2.24 3.26
C ASN A 233 1.17 -3.76 3.18
N CYS A 234 2.16 -4.34 2.50
CA CYS A 234 2.32 -5.79 2.37
C CYS A 234 1.09 -6.55 1.80
N MET A 235 0.12 -5.89 1.14
CA MET A 235 -1.15 -6.54 0.75
C MET A 235 -0.95 -7.84 -0.03
N PHE A 236 0.03 -7.92 -0.93
CA PHE A 236 0.37 -9.10 -1.72
C PHE A 236 1.82 -9.59 -1.47
N TYR A 237 2.36 -9.29 -0.30
CA TYR A 237 3.72 -9.68 0.09
C TYR A 237 3.93 -11.19 0.00
N ASP A 238 5.01 -11.65 -0.64
CA ASP A 238 5.36 -13.07 -0.84
C ASP A 238 4.23 -13.92 -1.44
N CYS A 239 3.35 -13.33 -2.28
CA CYS A 239 2.46 -14.09 -3.16
C CYS A 239 3.26 -14.68 -4.33
N GLU A 240 4.16 -15.62 -4.02
CA GLU A 240 5.17 -16.15 -4.94
C GLU A 240 4.55 -16.84 -6.16
N GLY A 241 3.37 -17.46 -6.00
CA GLY A 241 2.67 -18.22 -7.03
C GLY A 241 1.96 -17.39 -8.08
N LEU A 242 1.61 -16.13 -7.77
CA LEU A 242 0.87 -15.26 -8.69
C LEU A 242 1.65 -15.04 -9.99
N THR A 243 1.02 -15.44 -11.10
CA THR A 243 1.56 -15.21 -12.45
C THR A 243 0.98 -13.99 -13.12
N LYS A 244 -0.26 -13.65 -12.75
CA LYS A 244 -1.02 -12.46 -13.18
C LYS A 244 -1.81 -11.92 -12.01
N LEU A 245 -1.97 -10.62 -11.95
CA LEU A 245 -2.81 -9.95 -10.95
C LEU A 245 -3.37 -8.67 -11.59
N ASP A 246 -4.69 -8.59 -11.70
CA ASP A 246 -5.37 -7.38 -12.17
C ASP A 246 -5.72 -6.49 -10.96
N VAL A 247 -5.01 -5.39 -10.81
CA VAL A 247 -5.22 -4.37 -9.77
C VAL A 247 -5.78 -3.06 -10.34
N SER A 248 -6.13 -3.03 -11.63
CA SER A 248 -6.55 -1.81 -12.34
C SER A 248 -7.81 -1.16 -11.76
N ARG A 249 -8.60 -1.91 -10.99
CA ARG A 249 -9.83 -1.42 -10.35
C ARG A 249 -9.65 -0.99 -8.89
N LEU A 250 -8.48 -1.20 -8.31
CA LEU A 250 -8.23 -0.76 -6.94
C LEU A 250 -8.15 0.77 -6.88
N ALA A 251 -9.08 1.39 -6.15
CA ALA A 251 -9.03 2.82 -5.84
C ALA A 251 -7.98 3.06 -4.76
N THR A 252 -6.90 3.78 -5.08
CA THR A 252 -5.76 3.99 -4.18
C THR A 252 -5.62 5.44 -3.69
N GLY A 253 -6.51 6.34 -4.11
CA GLY A 253 -6.39 7.77 -3.82
C GLY A 253 -6.43 8.17 -2.33
N ASN A 254 -6.84 7.26 -1.43
CA ASN A 254 -6.78 7.49 0.02
C ASN A 254 -5.61 6.73 0.70
N VAL A 255 -4.84 5.95 -0.07
CA VAL A 255 -3.73 5.14 0.48
C VAL A 255 -2.52 6.04 0.78
N THR A 256 -1.95 5.87 1.96
CA THR A 256 -0.76 6.61 2.40
C THR A 256 0.48 5.73 2.49
N ASP A 257 0.32 4.42 2.70
CA ASP A 257 1.40 3.44 2.77
C ASP A 257 1.20 2.31 1.76
N MET A 258 2.13 2.19 0.79
CA MET A 258 2.21 1.11 -0.19
C MET A 258 3.51 0.29 -0.02
N SER A 259 4.14 0.39 1.16
CA SER A 259 5.38 -0.33 1.44
C SER A 259 5.20 -1.83 1.24
N TYR A 260 6.15 -2.48 0.58
CA TYR A 260 6.18 -3.94 0.37
C TYR A 260 4.98 -4.53 -0.39
N MET A 261 4.09 -3.73 -1.00
CA MET A 261 2.78 -4.18 -1.51
C MET A 261 2.88 -5.43 -2.41
N PHE A 262 3.86 -5.49 -3.31
CA PHE A 262 4.08 -6.62 -4.23
C PHE A 262 5.42 -7.34 -3.98
N ARG A 263 6.05 -7.07 -2.81
CA ARG A 263 7.35 -7.69 -2.52
C ARG A 263 7.28 -9.21 -2.60
N GLY A 264 8.23 -9.80 -3.31
CA GLY A 264 8.35 -11.25 -3.40
C GLY A 264 7.33 -11.94 -4.33
N CYS A 265 6.56 -11.20 -5.13
CA CYS A 265 5.72 -11.76 -6.20
C CYS A 265 6.61 -12.27 -7.36
N LYS A 266 7.38 -13.33 -7.09
CA LYS A 266 8.49 -13.79 -7.94
C LYS A 266 8.08 -14.21 -9.34
N ASN A 267 6.87 -14.82 -9.47
CA ASN A 267 6.39 -15.38 -10.74
C ASN A 267 5.50 -14.41 -11.53
N LEU A 268 5.24 -13.23 -10.99
CA LEU A 268 4.43 -12.20 -11.64
C LEU A 268 5.15 -11.72 -12.91
N THR A 269 4.53 -11.90 -14.08
CA THR A 269 5.13 -11.55 -15.38
C THR A 269 4.62 -10.22 -15.91
N TYR A 270 3.43 -9.80 -15.48
CA TYR A 270 2.78 -8.56 -15.87
C TYR A 270 2.01 -7.98 -14.69
N LEU A 271 2.09 -6.66 -14.50
CA LEU A 271 1.36 -5.93 -13.47
C LEU A 271 1.00 -4.54 -14.01
N ASP A 272 -0.29 -4.25 -14.10
CA ASP A 272 -0.78 -2.92 -14.50
C ASP A 272 -1.11 -2.07 -13.27
N VAL A 273 -0.31 -1.05 -13.04
CA VAL A 273 -0.47 -0.08 -11.95
C VAL A 273 -0.78 1.33 -12.45
N MET A 274 -1.09 1.50 -13.74
CA MET A 274 -1.37 2.81 -14.33
C MET A 274 -2.60 3.50 -13.71
N GLY A 275 -3.54 2.70 -13.17
CA GLY A 275 -4.72 3.21 -12.49
C GLY A 275 -4.49 3.67 -11.05
N PHE A 276 -3.28 3.51 -10.51
CA PHE A 276 -3.00 3.89 -9.12
C PHE A 276 -2.89 5.42 -8.99
N ASP A 277 -3.74 5.98 -8.14
CA ASP A 277 -3.59 7.36 -7.65
C ASP A 277 -2.68 7.31 -6.41
N THR A 278 -1.47 7.83 -6.56
CA THR A 278 -0.43 7.81 -5.52
C THR A 278 -0.18 9.18 -4.89
N ALA A 279 -1.03 10.18 -5.19
CA ALA A 279 -0.84 11.56 -4.73
C ALA A 279 -0.78 11.71 -3.19
N ASN A 280 -1.40 10.78 -2.44
CA ASN A 280 -1.37 10.79 -0.98
C ASN A 280 -0.35 9.82 -0.38
N VAL A 281 0.41 9.08 -1.21
CA VAL A 281 1.40 8.11 -0.72
C VAL A 281 2.64 8.84 -0.18
N THR A 282 3.01 8.52 1.05
CA THR A 282 4.22 9.02 1.72
C THR A 282 5.32 7.97 1.79
N ASP A 283 4.94 6.68 1.82
CA ASP A 283 5.84 5.55 1.98
C ASP A 283 5.58 4.46 0.94
N MET A 284 6.63 4.10 0.18
CA MET A 284 6.59 2.98 -0.78
C MET A 284 7.89 2.15 -0.82
N PRO A 285 8.68 2.06 0.28
CA PRO A 285 9.90 1.26 0.22
C PRO A 285 9.57 -0.20 -0.08
N TYR A 286 10.46 -0.85 -0.84
CA TYR A 286 10.38 -2.27 -1.20
C TYR A 286 9.12 -2.68 -2.00
N MET A 287 8.38 -1.73 -2.59
CA MET A 287 7.05 -1.99 -3.19
C MET A 287 7.06 -3.14 -4.20
N PHE A 288 8.05 -3.21 -5.08
CA PHE A 288 8.19 -4.26 -6.10
C PHE A 288 9.40 -5.16 -5.86
N MET A 289 10.03 -5.11 -4.67
CA MET A 289 11.22 -5.90 -4.38
C MET A 289 11.02 -7.38 -4.66
N GLY A 290 11.93 -7.96 -5.46
CA GLY A 290 11.92 -9.39 -5.74
C GLY A 290 10.83 -9.85 -6.72
N CYS A 291 10.22 -8.96 -7.48
CA CYS A 291 9.37 -9.30 -8.63
C CYS A 291 10.25 -9.76 -9.80
N LYS A 292 10.85 -10.96 -9.66
CA LYS A 292 11.96 -11.42 -10.49
C LYS A 292 11.62 -11.65 -11.95
N ASN A 293 10.36 -12.04 -12.24
CA ASN A 293 9.92 -12.37 -13.60
C ASN A 293 9.15 -11.23 -14.27
N LEU A 294 8.99 -10.09 -13.59
CA LEU A 294 8.32 -8.92 -14.15
C LEU A 294 9.20 -8.31 -15.24
N MET A 295 8.73 -8.33 -16.50
CA MET A 295 9.53 -7.91 -17.66
C MET A 295 9.36 -6.43 -17.97
N GLU A 296 8.19 -5.88 -17.71
CA GLU A 296 7.82 -4.49 -17.95
C GLU A 296 6.98 -3.98 -16.78
N LEU A 297 7.19 -2.73 -16.39
CA LEU A 297 6.42 -2.04 -15.36
C LEU A 297 6.29 -0.57 -15.74
N ASP A 298 5.07 -0.09 -15.90
CA ASP A 298 4.80 1.32 -16.18
C ASP A 298 4.40 2.04 -14.89
N VAL A 299 5.27 2.90 -14.40
CA VAL A 299 5.07 3.78 -13.25
C VAL A 299 4.91 5.25 -13.65
N SER A 300 4.71 5.54 -14.94
CA SER A 300 4.60 6.91 -15.45
C SER A 300 3.38 7.68 -14.91
N GLY A 301 2.38 6.96 -14.38
CA GLY A 301 1.20 7.52 -13.72
C GLY A 301 1.42 7.87 -12.24
N PHE A 302 2.54 7.50 -11.63
CA PHE A 302 2.76 7.73 -10.20
C PHE A 302 3.04 9.21 -9.91
N ASP A 303 2.24 9.81 -9.03
CA ASP A 303 2.57 11.06 -8.36
C ASP A 303 3.32 10.74 -7.06
N THR A 304 4.62 11.02 -7.06
CA THR A 304 5.49 10.74 -5.92
C THR A 304 5.96 12.00 -5.19
N ALA A 305 5.27 13.13 -5.39
CA ALA A 305 5.65 14.40 -4.80
C ALA A 305 5.66 14.38 -3.24
N ASN A 306 4.85 13.52 -2.64
CA ASN A 306 4.78 13.37 -1.18
C ASN A 306 5.63 12.21 -0.64
N VAL A 307 6.28 11.43 -1.50
CA VAL A 307 7.06 10.26 -1.07
C VAL A 307 8.39 10.70 -0.46
N THR A 308 8.67 10.19 0.74
CA THR A 308 9.91 10.48 1.47
C THR A 308 10.91 9.33 1.45
N ASN A 309 10.46 8.11 1.14
CA ASN A 309 11.27 6.90 1.18
C ASN A 309 11.02 6.02 -0.05
N MET A 310 12.05 5.89 -0.89
CA MET A 310 12.06 5.04 -2.09
C MET A 310 13.07 3.89 -1.99
N LYS A 311 13.43 3.52 -0.76
CA LYS A 311 14.39 2.43 -0.52
C LYS A 311 13.95 1.14 -1.18
N ALA A 312 14.85 0.55 -1.99
CA ALA A 312 14.70 -0.77 -2.59
C ALA A 312 13.39 -1.00 -3.38
N VAL A 313 12.78 0.07 -3.94
CA VAL A 313 11.47 -0.04 -4.65
C VAL A 313 11.52 -1.10 -5.74
N PHE A 314 12.60 -1.16 -6.52
CA PHE A 314 12.78 -2.12 -7.63
C PHE A 314 13.89 -3.15 -7.35
N TYR A 315 14.26 -3.35 -6.07
CA TYR A 315 15.32 -4.30 -5.68
C TYR A 315 15.01 -5.72 -6.20
N ASP A 316 16.01 -6.39 -6.83
CA ASP A 316 15.89 -7.74 -7.42
C ASP A 316 14.73 -7.90 -8.42
N CYS A 317 14.33 -6.85 -9.11
CA CYS A 317 13.48 -6.95 -10.30
C CYS A 317 14.33 -7.42 -11.50
N GLU A 318 14.84 -8.65 -11.40
CA GLU A 318 15.83 -9.21 -12.35
C GLU A 318 15.32 -9.24 -13.78
N GLY A 319 14.01 -9.44 -13.99
CA GLY A 319 13.37 -9.57 -15.30
C GLY A 319 13.17 -8.26 -16.05
N LEU A 320 13.17 -7.11 -15.35
CA LEU A 320 12.91 -5.82 -15.98
C LEU A 320 13.96 -5.51 -17.05
N THR A 321 13.48 -5.29 -18.29
CA THR A 321 14.33 -4.91 -19.43
C THR A 321 14.25 -3.42 -19.70
N LYS A 322 13.13 -2.79 -19.36
CA LYS A 322 12.86 -1.35 -19.47
C LYS A 322 12.11 -0.87 -18.24
N LEU A 323 12.42 0.33 -17.79
CA LEU A 323 11.73 0.99 -16.69
C LEU A 323 11.82 2.50 -16.89
N ASP A 324 10.69 3.15 -17.14
CA ASP A 324 10.63 4.61 -17.25
C ASP A 324 10.32 5.23 -15.88
N VAL A 325 11.31 5.88 -15.30
CA VAL A 325 11.24 6.58 -14.01
C VAL A 325 11.32 8.11 -14.18
N SER A 326 11.29 8.60 -15.40
CA SER A 326 11.51 10.02 -15.73
C SER A 326 10.47 10.97 -15.11
N ARG A 327 9.31 10.45 -14.74
CA ARG A 327 8.21 11.21 -14.12
C ARG A 327 8.16 11.15 -12.60
N LEU A 328 8.99 10.34 -11.97
CA LEU A 328 9.00 10.26 -10.51
C LEU A 328 9.52 11.56 -9.90
N ALA A 329 8.69 12.24 -9.12
CA ALA A 329 9.10 13.40 -8.32
C ALA A 329 9.88 12.91 -7.10
N THR A 330 11.16 13.27 -6.99
CA THR A 330 12.06 12.73 -5.97
C THR A 330 12.58 13.77 -4.98
N GLY A 331 12.14 15.02 -5.08
CA GLY A 331 12.67 16.14 -4.29
C GLY A 331 12.49 16.01 -2.77
N ASN A 332 11.51 15.24 -2.31
CA ASN A 332 11.28 14.97 -0.88
C ASN A 332 11.90 13.64 -0.40
N VAL A 333 12.49 12.84 -1.32
CA VAL A 333 13.05 11.54 -0.97
C VAL A 333 14.37 11.70 -0.23
N THR A 334 14.49 11.02 0.92
CA THR A 334 15.71 11.03 1.75
C THR A 334 16.51 9.74 1.65
N ASP A 335 15.88 8.60 1.36
CA ASP A 335 16.53 7.29 1.20
C ASP A 335 16.20 6.67 -0.17
N MET A 336 17.23 6.55 -1.02
CA MET A 336 17.20 5.84 -2.31
C MET A 336 18.08 4.59 -2.29
N SER A 337 18.48 4.12 -1.10
CA SER A 337 19.35 2.95 -1.00
C SER A 337 18.72 1.74 -1.65
N HIS A 338 19.52 0.98 -2.39
CA HIS A 338 19.13 -0.26 -3.07
C HIS A 338 18.01 -0.12 -4.13
N MET A 339 17.67 1.11 -4.57
CA MET A 339 16.47 1.35 -5.37
C MET A 339 16.38 0.48 -6.64
N PHE A 340 17.48 0.30 -7.35
CA PHE A 340 17.57 -0.54 -8.55
C PHE A 340 18.51 -1.75 -8.37
N MET A 341 18.91 -2.05 -7.13
CA MET A 341 19.85 -3.15 -6.87
C MET A 341 19.33 -4.46 -7.45
N GLY A 342 20.18 -5.17 -8.22
CA GLY A 342 19.84 -6.47 -8.79
C GLY A 342 18.90 -6.42 -10.02
N CYS A 343 18.66 -5.26 -10.63
CA CYS A 343 17.95 -5.14 -11.91
C CYS A 343 18.87 -5.60 -13.06
N LYS A 344 19.15 -6.91 -13.12
CA LYS A 344 20.22 -7.47 -13.95
C LYS A 344 20.02 -7.31 -15.44
N ASN A 345 18.77 -7.31 -15.92
CA ASN A 345 18.45 -7.25 -17.35
C ASN A 345 18.09 -5.83 -17.82
N LEU A 346 18.10 -4.83 -16.92
CA LEU A 346 17.82 -3.45 -17.26
C LEU A 346 18.96 -2.88 -18.10
N THR A 347 18.67 -2.55 -19.37
CA THR A 347 19.69 -2.07 -20.33
C THR A 347 19.72 -0.56 -20.49
N ASP A 348 18.62 0.09 -20.16
CA ASP A 348 18.44 1.54 -20.26
C ASP A 348 17.72 2.06 -19.03
N LEU A 349 18.25 3.11 -18.40
CA LEU A 349 17.69 3.75 -17.22
C LEU A 349 18.01 5.23 -17.22
N ASP A 350 17.00 6.07 -17.36
CA ASP A 350 17.14 7.52 -17.31
C ASP A 350 16.78 8.05 -15.92
N VAL A 351 17.79 8.49 -15.18
CA VAL A 351 17.66 9.13 -13.86
C VAL A 351 17.93 10.63 -13.90
N THR A 352 18.05 11.22 -15.10
CA THR A 352 18.38 12.66 -15.25
C THR A 352 17.27 13.58 -14.75
N GLY A 353 16.04 13.07 -14.58
CA GLY A 353 14.90 13.76 -13.99
C GLY A 353 14.89 13.79 -12.47
N PHE A 354 15.75 13.02 -11.80
CA PHE A 354 15.74 12.91 -10.34
C PHE A 354 16.28 14.19 -9.67
N ASP A 355 15.48 14.78 -8.79
CA ASP A 355 15.96 15.75 -7.80
C ASP A 355 16.41 14.98 -6.56
N THR A 356 17.73 14.89 -6.37
CA THR A 356 18.32 14.17 -5.24
C THR A 356 18.89 15.10 -4.17
N SER A 357 18.49 16.38 -4.18
CA SER A 357 18.99 17.38 -3.24
C SER A 357 18.68 17.08 -1.77
N SER A 358 17.63 16.30 -1.49
CA SER A 358 17.23 15.86 -0.14
C SER A 358 17.81 14.48 0.24
N VAL A 359 18.45 13.76 -0.69
CA VAL A 359 18.86 12.38 -0.46
C VAL A 359 20.11 12.32 0.43
N ILE A 360 20.02 11.48 1.47
CA ILE A 360 21.09 11.24 2.45
C ILE A 360 21.77 9.90 2.18
N ASN A 361 21.05 8.92 1.60
CA ASN A 361 21.53 7.55 1.46
C ASN A 361 21.32 7.05 0.01
N MET A 362 22.45 6.75 -0.68
CA MET A 362 22.48 6.18 -2.03
C MET A 362 23.20 4.81 -2.05
N LYS A 363 23.34 4.16 -0.88
CA LYS A 363 23.97 2.85 -0.77
C LYS A 363 23.40 1.86 -1.76
N SER A 364 24.27 1.20 -2.54
CA SER A 364 23.92 0.12 -3.47
C SER A 364 22.81 0.50 -4.48
N MET A 365 22.61 1.80 -4.78
CA MET A 365 21.46 2.24 -5.60
C MET A 365 21.38 1.51 -6.94
N PHE A 366 22.52 1.23 -7.59
CA PHE A 366 22.64 0.52 -8.87
C PHE A 366 23.45 -0.78 -8.76
N TYR A 367 23.60 -1.34 -7.55
CA TYR A 367 24.39 -2.55 -7.35
C TYR A 367 23.86 -3.72 -8.16
N ASP A 368 24.74 -4.47 -8.84
CA ASP A 368 24.39 -5.59 -9.74
C ASP A 368 23.38 -5.23 -10.87
N CYS A 369 23.36 -3.98 -11.33
CA CYS A 369 22.70 -3.61 -12.58
C CYS A 369 23.57 -4.05 -13.77
N GLU A 370 23.70 -5.38 -13.93
CA GLU A 370 24.64 -5.98 -14.89
C GLU A 370 24.35 -5.59 -16.34
N GLY A 371 23.06 -5.34 -16.71
CA GLY A 371 22.63 -5.01 -18.07
C GLY A 371 23.00 -3.60 -18.53
N LEU A 372 23.21 -2.67 -17.59
CA LEU A 372 23.48 -1.28 -17.93
C LEU A 372 24.84 -1.15 -18.62
N THR A 373 24.84 -0.60 -19.84
CA THR A 373 26.05 -0.30 -20.61
C THR A 373 26.47 1.16 -20.47
N LYS A 374 25.52 2.03 -20.18
CA LYS A 374 25.65 3.47 -19.95
C LYS A 374 24.71 3.89 -18.82
N LEU A 375 25.08 4.92 -18.08
CA LEU A 375 24.26 5.54 -17.06
C LEU A 375 24.65 7.01 -16.91
N ASP A 376 23.70 7.92 -17.13
CA ASP A 376 23.95 9.35 -16.91
C ASP A 376 23.56 9.74 -15.48
N VAL A 377 24.54 10.03 -14.67
CA VAL A 377 24.39 10.48 -13.27
C VAL A 377 24.78 11.94 -13.07
N SER A 378 25.00 12.68 -14.16
CA SER A 378 25.51 14.06 -14.14
C SER A 378 24.61 15.05 -13.40
N ARG A 379 23.32 14.72 -13.26
CA ARG A 379 22.31 15.56 -12.58
C ARG A 379 22.03 15.16 -11.13
N LEU A 380 22.61 14.07 -10.64
CA LEU A 380 22.42 13.67 -9.24
C LEU A 380 23.10 14.67 -8.31
N ALA A 381 22.33 15.39 -7.49
CA ALA A 381 22.84 16.23 -6.42
C ALA A 381 23.27 15.32 -5.25
N THR A 382 24.56 15.35 -4.91
CA THR A 382 25.12 14.41 -3.94
C THR A 382 25.64 15.07 -2.66
N GLY A 383 25.51 16.40 -2.52
CA GLY A 383 26.10 17.16 -1.42
C GLY A 383 25.59 16.78 -0.02
N ASN A 384 24.39 16.22 0.10
CA ASN A 384 23.84 15.73 1.37
C ASN A 384 24.05 14.23 1.59
N VAL A 385 24.58 13.50 0.59
CA VAL A 385 24.72 12.04 0.68
C VAL A 385 25.87 11.67 1.61
N THR A 386 25.59 10.78 2.56
CA THR A 386 26.57 10.29 3.53
C THR A 386 27.07 8.87 3.23
N ASP A 387 26.25 8.03 2.58
CA ASP A 387 26.62 6.66 2.22
C ASP A 387 26.43 6.41 0.71
N MET A 388 27.54 6.16 0.01
CA MET A 388 27.60 5.75 -1.40
C MET A 388 28.22 4.35 -1.55
N SER A 389 28.28 3.56 -0.46
CA SER A 389 28.90 2.24 -0.52
C SER A 389 28.18 1.36 -1.55
N CYS A 390 28.95 0.62 -2.33
CA CYS A 390 28.48 -0.29 -3.37
C CYS A 390 27.60 0.37 -4.45
N MET A 391 27.56 1.71 -4.59
CA MET A 391 26.55 2.40 -5.42
C MET A 391 26.49 1.87 -6.85
N PHE A 392 27.63 1.56 -7.48
CA PHE A 392 27.74 1.01 -8.83
C PHE A 392 28.35 -0.40 -8.83
N GLY A 393 28.54 -1.00 -7.66
CA GLY A 393 29.19 -2.31 -7.58
C GLY A 393 28.46 -3.35 -8.45
N GLY A 394 29.20 -4.23 -9.13
CA GLY A 394 28.62 -5.26 -9.99
C GLY A 394 27.96 -4.78 -11.29
N CYS A 395 28.07 -3.51 -11.66
CA CYS A 395 27.65 -3.01 -12.98
C CYS A 395 28.63 -3.53 -14.05
N LYS A 396 28.58 -4.83 -14.36
CA LYS A 396 29.60 -5.52 -15.16
C LYS A 396 29.77 -4.99 -16.56
N ASN A 397 28.67 -4.55 -17.20
CA ASN A 397 28.69 -4.10 -18.60
C ASN A 397 28.83 -2.59 -18.75
N LEU A 398 28.87 -1.83 -17.67
CA LEU A 398 29.09 -0.39 -17.72
C LEU A 398 30.50 -0.08 -18.25
N THR A 399 30.60 0.70 -19.33
CA THR A 399 31.88 0.97 -20.00
C THR A 399 32.50 2.29 -19.59
N ASP A 400 31.67 3.30 -19.40
CA ASP A 400 32.07 4.66 -19.11
C ASP A 400 31.14 5.26 -18.07
N LEU A 401 31.67 6.05 -17.14
CA LEU A 401 30.87 6.75 -16.14
C LEU A 401 31.50 8.11 -15.83
N ASP A 402 30.68 9.14 -15.73
CA ASP A 402 31.12 10.49 -15.35
C ASP A 402 30.54 10.87 -13.97
N VAL A 403 31.41 10.98 -12.97
CA VAL A 403 31.10 11.42 -11.61
C VAL A 403 31.75 12.77 -11.27
N THR A 404 32.18 13.55 -12.29
CA THR A 404 32.80 14.86 -12.05
C THR A 404 31.86 15.86 -11.39
N GLY A 405 30.54 15.67 -11.55
CA GLY A 405 29.51 16.50 -10.91
C GLY A 405 29.20 16.14 -9.47
N PHE A 406 29.78 15.08 -8.92
CA PHE A 406 29.49 14.67 -7.56
C PHE A 406 30.13 15.60 -6.54
N ASP A 407 29.34 16.11 -5.60
CA ASP A 407 29.84 16.68 -4.35
C ASP A 407 29.88 15.58 -3.30
N ILE A 408 31.08 15.17 -2.93
CA ILE A 408 31.30 14.09 -1.96
C ILE A 408 31.74 14.59 -0.59
N SER A 409 31.64 15.90 -0.33
CA SER A 409 32.10 16.53 0.92
C SER A 409 31.44 15.96 2.18
N SER A 410 30.19 15.48 2.08
CA SER A 410 29.43 14.89 3.19
C SER A 410 29.59 13.36 3.27
N VAL A 411 30.24 12.72 2.30
CA VAL A 411 30.31 11.26 2.21
C VAL A 411 31.24 10.71 3.26
N THR A 412 30.75 9.73 4.02
CA THR A 412 31.49 9.03 5.06
C THR A 412 31.80 7.56 4.71
N ASN A 413 31.13 7.01 3.69
CA ASN A 413 31.32 5.62 3.26
C ASN A 413 31.23 5.49 1.74
N MET A 414 32.32 5.04 1.11
CA MET A 414 32.42 4.73 -0.33
C MET A 414 32.98 3.31 -0.56
N ASN A 415 32.89 2.41 0.43
CA ASN A 415 33.42 1.06 0.30
C ASN A 415 32.77 0.34 -0.87
N TYR A 416 33.56 -0.35 -1.70
CA TYR A 416 33.08 -1.16 -2.85
C TYR A 416 32.29 -0.37 -3.91
N MET A 417 32.40 0.96 -3.96
CA MET A 417 31.53 1.80 -4.80
C MET A 417 31.50 1.37 -6.27
N PHE A 418 32.61 0.90 -6.82
CA PHE A 418 32.75 0.40 -8.20
C PHE A 418 33.22 -1.06 -8.25
N TYR A 419 33.19 -1.79 -7.13
CA TYR A 419 33.65 -3.17 -7.10
C TYR A 419 32.96 -4.02 -8.17
N GLY A 420 33.71 -4.80 -8.95
CA GLY A 420 33.13 -5.68 -9.95
C GLY A 420 32.61 -4.99 -11.21
N CYS A 421 32.90 -3.71 -11.44
CA CYS A 421 32.63 -3.03 -12.73
C CYS A 421 33.65 -3.51 -13.78
N GLU A 422 33.53 -4.77 -14.20
CA GLU A 422 34.54 -5.47 -14.98
C GLU A 422 34.88 -4.79 -16.33
N ASN A 423 33.88 -4.21 -17.00
CA ASN A 423 34.03 -3.56 -18.30
C ASN A 423 34.26 -2.06 -18.23
N LEU A 424 34.26 -1.46 -17.04
CA LEU A 424 34.49 -0.03 -16.89
C LEU A 424 35.90 0.34 -17.37
N ARG A 425 35.97 1.16 -18.42
CA ARG A 425 37.23 1.59 -19.06
C ARG A 425 37.59 3.02 -18.69
N GLU A 426 36.60 3.89 -18.62
CA GLU A 426 36.79 5.31 -18.33
C GLU A 426 35.88 5.73 -17.18
N LEU A 427 36.48 6.37 -16.19
CA LEU A 427 35.82 6.97 -15.05
C LEU A 427 36.27 8.42 -14.95
N ALA A 428 35.45 9.35 -15.49
CA ALA A 428 35.65 10.76 -15.27
C ALA A 428 35.37 11.11 -13.81
N GLY A 429 36.18 11.96 -13.19
CA GLY A 429 36.08 12.24 -11.76
C GLY A 429 36.76 11.22 -10.84
N ARG A 430 37.50 10.25 -11.38
CA ARG A 430 38.26 9.25 -10.60
C ARG A 430 39.14 9.87 -9.51
N GLU A 431 39.80 11.00 -9.82
CA GLU A 431 40.66 11.71 -8.87
C GLU A 431 39.88 12.24 -7.67
N LEU A 432 38.63 12.69 -7.89
CA LEU A 432 37.77 13.13 -6.81
C LEU A 432 37.60 12.02 -5.79
N ILE A 433 37.30 10.80 -6.28
CA ILE A 433 37.09 9.61 -5.46
C ILE A 433 38.42 9.17 -4.77
N GLU A 434 39.53 9.07 -5.54
CA GLU A 434 40.82 8.60 -5.01
C GLU A 434 41.38 9.52 -3.92
N ASN A 435 41.21 10.82 -4.06
CA ASN A 435 41.76 11.81 -3.13
C ASN A 435 40.89 12.08 -1.90
N HIS A 436 39.68 11.57 -1.85
CA HIS A 436 38.80 11.76 -0.69
C HIS A 436 39.35 11.06 0.55
N PRO A 437 39.31 11.66 1.75
CA PRO A 437 39.99 11.14 2.94
C PRO A 437 39.30 9.94 3.61
N VAL A 438 38.06 9.60 3.23
CA VAL A 438 37.35 8.46 3.87
C VAL A 438 37.95 7.11 3.52
N ASP A 439 37.65 6.10 4.33
CA ASP A 439 37.98 4.72 4.05
C ASP A 439 37.25 4.23 2.81
N LYS A 440 37.98 3.58 1.90
CA LYS A 440 37.52 3.17 0.56
C LYS A 440 37.90 1.72 0.30
N ASN A 441 37.47 0.81 1.17
CA ASN A 441 37.82 -0.60 1.03
C ASN A 441 37.43 -1.10 -0.35
N ASP A 442 38.40 -1.61 -1.08
CA ASP A 442 38.25 -2.30 -2.36
C ASP A 442 37.36 -1.60 -3.41
N ILE A 443 37.46 -0.24 -3.42
CA ILE A 443 36.58 0.62 -4.20
C ILE A 443 36.58 0.31 -5.70
N PHE A 444 37.73 -0.16 -6.25
CA PHE A 444 37.90 -0.55 -7.65
C PHE A 444 38.26 -2.03 -7.80
N GLY A 445 37.97 -2.85 -6.78
CA GLY A 445 38.23 -4.28 -6.86
C GLY A 445 37.49 -4.89 -8.08
N GLU A 446 38.17 -5.84 -8.76
CA GLU A 446 37.66 -6.49 -9.98
C GLU A 446 37.32 -5.56 -11.17
N CYS A 447 37.69 -4.28 -11.12
CA CYS A 447 37.61 -3.35 -12.29
C CYS A 447 38.74 -3.63 -13.29
N ARG A 448 38.71 -4.78 -13.93
CA ARG A 448 39.81 -5.34 -14.73
C ARG A 448 40.23 -4.46 -15.93
N ASN A 449 39.27 -3.73 -16.51
CA ASN A 449 39.45 -2.93 -17.71
C ASN A 449 39.68 -1.43 -17.42
N LEU A 450 39.61 -1.02 -16.15
CA LEU A 450 39.76 0.39 -15.79
C LEU A 450 41.15 0.89 -16.08
N ARG A 451 41.28 1.84 -17.02
CA ARG A 451 42.55 2.40 -17.44
C ARG A 451 43.26 3.05 -16.27
N LYS A 452 44.47 2.61 -16.00
CA LYS A 452 45.38 3.34 -15.10
C LYS A 452 45.73 4.67 -15.77
N LYS A 453 45.69 5.77 -15.01
CA LYS A 453 46.21 7.05 -15.51
C LYS A 453 47.55 6.83 -16.18
N SER A 454 47.66 7.16 -17.45
CA SER A 454 48.98 7.32 -18.08
C SER A 454 49.65 8.51 -17.38
N GLY A 455 50.53 8.22 -16.44
CA GLY A 455 51.36 9.25 -15.86
C GLY A 455 52.15 9.92 -17.00
N ILE A 456 51.76 11.10 -17.41
CA ILE A 456 52.60 11.98 -18.15
C ILE A 456 53.65 12.45 -17.14
N PHE A 457 54.71 11.68 -17.02
CA PHE A 457 55.96 12.19 -16.48
C PHE A 457 56.51 13.20 -17.50
N ASN A 458 56.10 14.44 -17.36
CA ASN A 458 56.92 15.52 -17.91
C ASN A 458 58.27 15.53 -17.12
N ARG A 459 59.25 14.81 -17.64
CA ARG A 459 60.65 15.12 -17.34
C ARG A 459 60.99 16.45 -17.98
N HIS A 460 61.10 17.48 -17.20
CA HIS A 460 61.96 18.62 -17.48
C HIS A 460 62.96 18.78 -16.33
#